data_3f717489c2a401d17c2fdc0db2c0ef00
#
_entry.id   3f717489c2a401d17c2fdc0db2c0ef00
#
_cell.length_a   1.000
_cell.length_b   1.000
_cell.length_c   1.000
_cell.angle_alpha   90.00
_cell.angle_beta   90.00
_cell.angle_gamma   90.00
#
_symmetry.space_group_name_H-M   'P 1'
#
loop_
_entity.id
_entity.type
_entity.pdbx_description
1 polymer ?
#
loop_
_entity_poly.entity_id
_entity_poly.type
_entity_poly.pdbx_seq_one_letter_code
_entity_poly.pdbx_strand_id
1 'polypeptide(L)'
;MAASNDESDFRLGVLNPGGRDLEQYFDGPASPDSKAHPPVNFHGFAACTHGSVHRSAKSVIEEKHSVLLLLRSNLRATERALVECQEAGRTVAITFKEAGLHQIAEGLRDSSTLARFLRVVERADGCVATTPEVAEIFRRVRPKQDPNTVAFIPTPYPLEEEPWDFAIPPNQQSGIFIGTREWDVPSRNHLGALLLAREICEASGEPVTVFNLDGRKGGRRLEELKFPPGKLRIHEKREPYADYVREIAKHKIVLQLDRSRVPGQVAGDALLGRTICVGGDGAIERIAFANFCGEGRTTAQLKTIALDMLKNTAARATAIVESQWRAAERLSFQAVRRQLALFFKRISTEQIEIQPTLPSILK
;
A
#
# COMPACT_ATOMS: atom_id res chain seq x y z
N MET A 1 -15.82 -11.12 -31.07
CA MET A 1 -14.44 -11.64 -30.95
C MET A 1 -14.19 -11.91 -29.46
N ALA A 2 -14.01 -13.16 -29.09
CA ALA A 2 -13.84 -13.58 -27.70
C ALA A 2 -12.52 -13.00 -27.15
N ALA A 3 -12.62 -12.15 -26.15
CA ALA A 3 -11.47 -11.79 -25.30
C ALA A 3 -11.00 -13.08 -24.61
N SER A 4 -9.75 -13.41 -24.82
CA SER A 4 -9.14 -14.67 -24.43
C SER A 4 -9.21 -14.91 -22.92
N ASN A 5 -9.47 -16.14 -22.54
CA ASN A 5 -9.43 -16.72 -21.16
C ASN A 5 -8.08 -16.56 -20.41
N ASP A 6 -7.14 -15.77 -20.93
CA ASP A 6 -5.74 -15.69 -20.49
C ASP A 6 -5.54 -14.85 -19.21
N GLU A 7 -6.43 -13.84 -18.98
CA GLU A 7 -6.36 -12.98 -17.80
C GLU A 7 -6.91 -13.64 -16.53
N SER A 8 -7.81 -14.61 -16.67
CA SER A 8 -8.45 -15.32 -15.54
C SER A 8 -7.51 -16.29 -14.85
N ASP A 9 -6.48 -16.80 -15.55
CA ASP A 9 -5.53 -17.79 -15.03
C ASP A 9 -4.21 -17.20 -14.49
N PHE A 10 -4.02 -15.87 -14.60
CA PHE A 10 -2.80 -15.23 -14.09
C PHE A 10 -2.73 -15.32 -12.57
N ARG A 11 -1.65 -15.92 -12.07
CA ARG A 11 -1.33 -16.05 -10.65
C ARG A 11 0.05 -15.50 -10.35
N LEU A 12 0.22 -14.88 -9.18
CA LEU A 12 1.45 -14.21 -8.78
C LEU A 12 1.99 -14.78 -7.47
N GLY A 13 3.23 -15.24 -7.49
CA GLY A 13 3.97 -15.53 -6.27
C GLY A 13 4.59 -14.25 -5.72
N VAL A 14 4.18 -13.81 -4.53
CA VAL A 14 4.80 -12.66 -3.84
C VAL A 14 5.89 -13.18 -2.93
N LEU A 15 7.15 -12.82 -3.22
CA LEU A 15 8.31 -13.29 -2.47
C LEU A 15 8.87 -12.20 -1.55
N ASN A 16 8.82 -12.46 -0.24
CA ASN A 16 9.38 -11.62 0.81
C ASN A 16 10.59 -12.30 1.47
N PRO A 17 11.81 -12.19 0.91
CA PRO A 17 12.95 -13.02 1.30
C PRO A 17 13.32 -12.85 2.77
N GLY A 18 13.23 -13.95 3.55
CA GLY A 18 13.54 -13.95 4.98
C GLY A 18 12.63 -13.05 5.81
N GLY A 19 11.44 -12.70 5.30
CA GLY A 19 10.48 -11.85 5.98
C GLY A 19 10.02 -12.41 7.32
N ARG A 20 10.01 -11.55 8.34
CA ARG A 20 9.51 -11.85 9.71
C ARG A 20 8.44 -10.84 10.10
N ASP A 21 7.65 -10.40 9.13
CA ASP A 21 6.59 -9.44 9.38
C ASP A 21 5.46 -10.07 10.19
N LEU A 22 4.88 -9.29 11.07
CA LEU A 22 3.70 -9.72 11.81
C LEU A 22 2.49 -9.97 10.90
N GLU A 23 2.47 -9.33 9.73
CA GLU A 23 1.43 -9.52 8.71
C GLU A 23 1.61 -10.81 7.90
N GLN A 24 2.80 -11.41 7.88
CA GLN A 24 3.07 -12.66 7.16
C GLN A 24 3.27 -13.80 8.16
N TYR A 25 2.19 -14.49 8.49
CA TYR A 25 2.19 -15.57 9.49
C TYR A 25 2.71 -16.89 8.94
N PHE A 26 2.46 -17.21 7.67
CA PHE A 26 2.90 -18.43 7.02
C PHE A 26 3.05 -18.22 5.50
N ASP A 27 3.77 -19.11 4.84
CA ASP A 27 3.85 -19.21 3.40
C ASP A 27 2.62 -19.96 2.87
N GLY A 28 2.16 -19.62 1.68
CA GLY A 28 1.09 -20.36 1.02
C GLY A 28 0.08 -19.53 0.26
N PRO A 29 -1.02 -20.15 -0.18
CA PRO A 29 -2.04 -19.50 -0.98
C PRO A 29 -2.63 -18.28 -0.30
N ALA A 30 -2.84 -17.22 -1.09
CA ALA A 30 -3.53 -16.02 -0.69
C ALA A 30 -4.94 -15.99 -1.30
N SER A 31 -5.93 -15.57 -0.49
CA SER A 31 -7.31 -15.47 -0.91
C SER A 31 -7.89 -14.12 -0.50
N PRO A 32 -8.82 -13.55 -1.30
CA PRO A 32 -9.51 -12.30 -0.96
C PRO A 32 -10.21 -12.33 0.41
N ASP A 33 -10.72 -13.48 0.81
CA ASP A 33 -11.47 -13.70 2.06
C ASP A 33 -10.61 -14.25 3.21
N SER A 34 -9.29 -14.37 3.02
CA SER A 34 -8.39 -14.93 4.03
C SER A 34 -8.36 -14.10 5.30
N LYS A 35 -8.76 -14.70 6.40
CA LYS A 35 -8.65 -14.09 7.75
C LYS A 35 -7.23 -14.23 8.34
N ALA A 36 -6.47 -15.19 7.87
CA ALA A 36 -5.10 -15.44 8.35
C ALA A 36 -4.10 -14.42 7.79
N HIS A 37 -4.31 -14.03 6.52
CA HIS A 37 -3.55 -12.97 5.85
C HIS A 37 -4.54 -11.90 5.39
N PRO A 38 -4.63 -10.76 6.06
CA PRO A 38 -5.41 -9.64 5.54
C PRO A 38 -4.98 -9.33 4.10
N PRO A 39 -5.91 -9.31 3.12
CA PRO A 39 -5.58 -9.17 1.71
C PRO A 39 -5.26 -7.72 1.33
N VAL A 40 -4.33 -7.12 2.07
CA VAL A 40 -3.89 -5.72 1.93
C VAL A 40 -2.38 -5.64 1.87
N ASN A 41 -1.83 -4.48 1.57
CA ASN A 41 -0.41 -4.26 1.37
C ASN A 41 0.13 -5.24 0.30
N PHE A 42 1.32 -5.77 0.48
CA PHE A 42 1.89 -6.73 -0.48
C PHE A 42 1.12 -8.07 -0.54
N HIS A 43 0.36 -8.45 0.50
CA HIS A 43 -0.53 -9.62 0.46
C HIS A 43 -1.68 -9.41 -0.54
N GLY A 44 -2.12 -8.17 -0.73
CA GLY A 44 -3.15 -7.82 -1.70
C GLY A 44 -2.77 -8.21 -3.14
N PHE A 45 -1.48 -8.08 -3.53
CA PHE A 45 -1.01 -8.51 -4.86
C PHE A 45 -1.13 -10.02 -5.08
N ALA A 46 -0.85 -10.83 -4.06
CA ALA A 46 -1.07 -12.27 -4.12
C ALA A 46 -2.57 -12.59 -4.11
N ALA A 47 -3.34 -11.98 -3.21
CA ALA A 47 -4.77 -12.22 -3.06
C ALA A 47 -5.58 -11.86 -4.30
N CYS A 48 -5.33 -10.70 -4.92
CA CYS A 48 -6.07 -10.27 -6.12
C CYS A 48 -5.81 -11.15 -7.34
N THR A 49 -4.73 -11.95 -7.35
CA THR A 49 -4.38 -12.89 -8.42
C THR A 49 -4.64 -14.35 -8.05
N HIS A 50 -5.24 -14.64 -6.88
CA HIS A 50 -5.35 -15.99 -6.32
C HIS A 50 -4.01 -16.73 -6.31
N GLY A 51 -2.93 -16.01 -6.07
CA GLY A 51 -1.57 -16.51 -5.99
C GLY A 51 -1.16 -16.87 -4.58
N SER A 52 0.10 -16.63 -4.24
CA SER A 52 0.68 -17.09 -2.98
C SER A 52 1.70 -16.10 -2.41
N VAL A 53 2.00 -16.24 -1.13
CA VAL A 53 3.02 -15.45 -0.42
C VAL A 53 4.10 -16.40 0.10
N HIS A 54 5.36 -16.04 -0.12
CA HIS A 54 6.52 -16.87 0.20
C HIS A 54 7.63 -16.07 0.88
N ARG A 55 8.42 -16.76 1.74
CA ARG A 55 9.64 -16.22 2.37
C ARG A 55 10.92 -16.80 1.80
N SER A 56 10.82 -17.87 1.00
CA SER A 56 11.98 -18.49 0.35
C SER A 56 11.79 -18.58 -1.17
N ALA A 57 12.88 -18.43 -1.93
CA ALA A 57 12.86 -18.61 -3.38
C ALA A 57 12.44 -20.05 -3.76
N LYS A 58 12.89 -21.05 -3.00
CA LYS A 58 12.54 -22.44 -3.26
C LYS A 58 11.03 -22.66 -3.34
N SER A 59 10.28 -22.18 -2.36
CA SER A 59 8.83 -22.41 -2.30
C SER A 59 8.07 -21.70 -3.44
N VAL A 60 8.47 -20.49 -3.84
CA VAL A 60 7.82 -19.81 -4.97
C VAL A 60 8.17 -20.43 -6.32
N ILE A 61 9.39 -20.99 -6.47
CA ILE A 61 9.83 -21.66 -7.68
C ILE A 61 9.00 -22.92 -7.94
N GLU A 62 8.67 -23.69 -6.90
CA GLU A 62 7.87 -24.91 -7.00
C GLU A 62 6.47 -24.67 -7.59
N GLU A 63 5.86 -23.49 -7.36
CA GLU A 63 4.53 -23.13 -7.87
C GLU A 63 4.50 -22.71 -9.34
N LYS A 64 5.64 -22.46 -9.96
CA LYS A 64 5.78 -22.08 -11.37
C LYS A 64 5.08 -20.77 -11.78
N HIS A 65 4.73 -19.89 -10.85
CA HIS A 65 4.14 -18.59 -11.11
C HIS A 65 5.19 -17.52 -11.47
N SER A 66 4.76 -16.43 -12.09
CA SER A 66 5.54 -15.17 -12.13
C SER A 66 5.76 -14.65 -10.71
N VAL A 67 6.88 -13.97 -10.47
CA VAL A 67 7.29 -13.57 -9.12
C VAL A 67 7.31 -12.06 -8.96
N LEU A 68 6.65 -11.57 -7.92
CA LEU A 68 6.82 -10.20 -7.41
C LEU A 68 7.73 -10.26 -6.18
N LEU A 69 8.98 -9.85 -6.37
CA LEU A 69 10.02 -9.90 -5.35
C LEU A 69 10.10 -8.58 -4.58
N LEU A 70 9.97 -8.65 -3.25
CA LEU A 70 9.99 -7.47 -2.40
C LEU A 70 11.42 -7.00 -2.10
N LEU A 71 11.66 -5.71 -2.36
CA LEU A 71 12.87 -5.00 -1.91
C LEU A 71 12.73 -4.66 -0.43
N ARG A 72 13.69 -5.12 0.37
CA ARG A 72 13.76 -4.87 1.81
C ARG A 72 15.13 -4.33 2.21
N SER A 73 15.29 -4.03 3.50
CA SER A 73 16.56 -3.59 4.07
C SER A 73 17.71 -4.60 3.83
N ASN A 74 17.40 -5.91 3.81
CA ASN A 74 18.39 -6.93 3.46
C ASN A 74 18.39 -7.23 1.95
N LEU A 75 18.97 -6.32 1.16
CA LEU A 75 19.08 -6.49 -0.28
C LEU A 75 19.97 -7.68 -0.71
N ARG A 76 20.82 -8.24 0.17
CA ARG A 76 21.57 -9.47 -0.14
C ARG A 76 20.65 -10.67 -0.33
N ALA A 77 19.65 -10.81 0.56
CA ALA A 77 18.67 -11.87 0.42
C ALA A 77 17.81 -11.67 -0.84
N THR A 78 17.42 -10.43 -1.14
CA THR A 78 16.69 -10.10 -2.37
C THR A 78 17.49 -10.39 -3.63
N GLU A 79 18.77 -9.98 -3.69
CA GLU A 79 19.66 -10.23 -4.84
C GLU A 79 19.82 -11.74 -5.10
N ARG A 80 20.02 -12.53 -4.04
CA ARG A 80 20.11 -14.00 -4.15
C ARG A 80 18.80 -14.60 -4.66
N ALA A 81 17.68 -14.23 -4.08
CA ALA A 81 16.37 -14.74 -4.47
C ALA A 81 16.03 -14.39 -5.93
N LEU A 82 16.40 -13.19 -6.40
CA LEU A 82 16.26 -12.80 -7.81
C LEU A 82 16.99 -13.77 -8.73
N VAL A 83 18.29 -14.04 -8.42
CA VAL A 83 19.10 -14.96 -9.22
C VAL A 83 18.49 -16.36 -9.24
N GLU A 84 18.17 -16.92 -8.06
CA GLU A 84 17.59 -18.27 -7.94
C GLU A 84 16.28 -18.41 -8.74
N CYS A 85 15.39 -17.41 -8.69
CA CYS A 85 14.15 -17.44 -9.44
C CYS A 85 14.38 -17.34 -10.97
N GLN A 86 15.28 -16.47 -11.42
CA GLN A 86 15.61 -16.32 -12.84
C GLN A 86 16.30 -17.57 -13.40
N GLU A 87 17.23 -18.18 -12.67
CA GLU A 87 17.89 -19.46 -13.05
C GLU A 87 16.88 -20.61 -13.15
N ALA A 88 15.79 -20.56 -12.37
CA ALA A 88 14.67 -21.50 -12.48
C ALA A 88 13.67 -21.12 -13.60
N GLY A 89 13.98 -20.13 -14.45
CA GLY A 89 13.15 -19.71 -15.56
C GLY A 89 11.87 -18.95 -15.15
N ARG A 90 11.87 -18.29 -13.96
CA ARG A 90 10.74 -17.46 -13.53
C ARG A 90 10.90 -16.02 -14.00
N THR A 91 9.84 -15.42 -14.50
CA THR A 91 9.78 -13.97 -14.74
C THR A 91 9.66 -13.25 -13.40
N VAL A 92 10.60 -12.35 -13.09
CA VAL A 92 10.69 -11.68 -11.79
C VAL A 92 10.59 -10.16 -11.94
N ALA A 93 9.51 -9.59 -11.44
CA ALA A 93 9.42 -8.16 -11.19
C ALA A 93 9.75 -7.85 -9.73
N ILE A 94 10.34 -6.67 -9.49
CA ILE A 94 10.64 -6.20 -8.14
C ILE A 94 9.72 -5.06 -7.73
N THR A 95 9.50 -4.92 -6.42
CA THR A 95 8.77 -3.80 -5.82
C THR A 95 9.30 -3.45 -4.44
N PHE A 96 9.14 -2.20 -3.99
CA PHE A 96 9.38 -1.86 -2.59
C PHE A 96 8.23 -2.37 -1.72
N LYS A 97 8.58 -2.86 -0.51
CA LYS A 97 7.57 -3.19 0.48
C LYS A 97 7.09 -1.93 1.20
N GLU A 98 5.94 -1.40 0.81
CA GLU A 98 5.19 -0.32 1.50
C GLU A 98 6.03 0.93 1.85
N ALA A 99 7.11 1.18 1.12
CA ALA A 99 8.04 2.26 1.42
C ALA A 99 7.63 3.56 0.74
N GLY A 100 7.64 4.66 1.48
CA GLY A 100 7.61 6.02 0.94
C GLY A 100 9.01 6.53 0.64
N LEU A 101 9.11 7.70 0.01
CA LEU A 101 10.40 8.28 -0.41
C LEU A 101 11.38 8.46 0.75
N HIS A 102 10.90 8.83 1.94
CA HIS A 102 11.75 8.99 3.11
C HIS A 102 12.40 7.67 3.52
N GLN A 103 11.62 6.59 3.62
CA GLN A 103 12.11 5.26 3.99
C GLN A 103 13.07 4.70 2.93
N ILE A 104 12.81 4.97 1.63
CA ILE A 104 13.70 4.59 0.55
C ILE A 104 15.04 5.32 0.68
N ALA A 105 15.01 6.64 0.87
CA ALA A 105 16.22 7.44 1.03
C ALA A 105 17.07 7.00 2.23
N GLU A 106 16.42 6.78 3.38
CA GLU A 106 17.08 6.26 4.57
C GLU A 106 17.67 4.87 4.37
N GLY A 107 16.94 3.97 3.71
CA GLY A 107 17.37 2.60 3.42
C GLY A 107 18.53 2.51 2.43
N LEU A 108 18.71 3.52 1.57
CA LEU A 108 19.74 3.56 0.53
C LEU A 108 20.90 4.52 0.86
N ARG A 109 21.01 5.01 2.09
CA ARG A 109 22.10 5.92 2.52
C ARG A 109 23.49 5.33 2.37
N ASP A 110 23.63 4.04 2.66
CA ASP A 110 24.91 3.35 2.57
C ASP A 110 25.26 3.06 1.10
N SER A 111 26.49 3.39 0.69
CA SER A 111 26.94 3.24 -0.70
C SER A 111 26.92 1.78 -1.18
N SER A 112 27.21 0.83 -0.30
CA SER A 112 27.18 -0.60 -0.64
C SER A 112 25.74 -1.10 -0.84
N THR A 113 24.81 -0.60 -0.04
CA THR A 113 23.38 -0.88 -0.16
C THR A 113 22.81 -0.25 -1.42
N LEU A 114 23.17 1.01 -1.72
CA LEU A 114 22.80 1.69 -2.96
C LEU A 114 23.32 0.94 -4.19
N ALA A 115 24.60 0.59 -4.22
CA ALA A 115 25.19 -0.15 -5.34
C ALA A 115 24.48 -1.50 -5.57
N ARG A 116 24.07 -2.19 -4.50
CA ARG A 116 23.31 -3.43 -4.60
C ARG A 116 21.89 -3.19 -5.11
N PHE A 117 21.22 -2.14 -4.64
CA PHE A 117 19.92 -1.74 -5.15
C PHE A 117 19.97 -1.51 -6.66
N LEU A 118 20.95 -0.76 -7.16
CA LEU A 118 21.12 -0.50 -8.59
C LEU A 118 21.24 -1.82 -9.38
N ARG A 119 22.12 -2.73 -8.95
CA ARG A 119 22.28 -4.04 -9.61
C ARG A 119 20.99 -4.87 -9.62
N VAL A 120 20.26 -4.90 -8.49
CA VAL A 120 19.00 -5.66 -8.39
C VAL A 120 17.94 -5.08 -9.33
N VAL A 121 17.83 -3.74 -9.38
CA VAL A 121 16.87 -3.05 -10.27
C VAL A 121 17.23 -3.27 -11.74
N GLU A 122 18.51 -3.17 -12.10
CA GLU A 122 18.98 -3.39 -13.48
C GLU A 122 18.78 -4.84 -13.95
N ARG A 123 18.98 -5.81 -13.05
CA ARG A 123 18.89 -7.23 -13.37
C ARG A 123 17.46 -7.76 -13.47
N ALA A 124 16.52 -7.20 -12.71
CA ALA A 124 15.13 -7.68 -12.70
C ALA A 124 14.49 -7.59 -14.08
N ASP A 125 13.57 -8.49 -14.41
CA ASP A 125 12.84 -8.48 -15.69
C ASP A 125 11.91 -7.26 -15.77
N GLY A 126 11.39 -6.81 -14.63
CA GLY A 126 10.59 -5.60 -14.54
C GLY A 126 10.51 -5.02 -13.13
N CYS A 127 9.88 -3.83 -13.04
CA CYS A 127 9.66 -3.15 -11.77
C CYS A 127 8.20 -2.71 -11.63
N VAL A 128 7.56 -3.13 -10.56
CA VAL A 128 6.24 -2.66 -10.14
C VAL A 128 6.43 -1.60 -9.07
N ALA A 129 5.96 -0.40 -9.32
CA ALA A 129 6.00 0.70 -8.37
C ALA A 129 4.60 0.93 -7.79
N THR A 130 4.50 1.04 -6.47
CA THR A 130 3.24 1.33 -5.78
C THR A 130 2.93 2.82 -5.67
N THR A 131 3.86 3.66 -6.13
CA THR A 131 3.67 5.12 -6.27
C THR A 131 4.31 5.62 -7.57
N PRO A 132 3.82 6.74 -8.15
CA PRO A 132 4.41 7.34 -9.35
C PRO A 132 5.88 7.74 -9.16
N GLU A 133 6.23 8.20 -7.95
CA GLU A 133 7.59 8.63 -7.61
C GLU A 133 8.56 7.46 -7.60
N VAL A 134 8.14 6.31 -7.10
CA VAL A 134 8.94 5.07 -7.15
C VAL A 134 9.10 4.59 -8.58
N ALA A 135 8.07 4.71 -9.42
CA ALA A 135 8.19 4.39 -10.84
C ALA A 135 9.26 5.26 -11.53
N GLU A 136 9.32 6.55 -11.19
CA GLU A 136 10.35 7.44 -11.72
C GLU A 136 11.76 7.06 -11.25
N ILE A 137 11.92 6.66 -9.96
CA ILE A 137 13.19 6.14 -9.45
C ILE A 137 13.65 4.92 -10.27
N PHE A 138 12.77 3.94 -10.48
CA PHE A 138 13.09 2.74 -11.24
C PHE A 138 13.46 3.05 -12.69
N ARG A 139 12.74 3.95 -13.37
CA ARG A 139 13.08 4.37 -14.75
C ARG A 139 14.45 5.03 -14.84
N ARG A 140 14.81 5.87 -13.87
CA ARG A 140 16.14 6.49 -13.83
C ARG A 140 17.28 5.52 -13.59
N VAL A 141 17.02 4.45 -12.85
CA VAL A 141 18.01 3.37 -12.65
C VAL A 141 18.14 2.51 -13.92
N ARG A 142 17.08 2.41 -14.73
CA ARG A 142 17.02 1.58 -15.96
C ARG A 142 17.00 2.41 -17.26
N PRO A 143 17.89 3.37 -17.48
CA PRO A 143 17.78 4.33 -18.61
C PRO A 143 17.99 3.69 -19.99
N LYS A 144 18.59 2.49 -20.05
CA LYS A 144 18.88 1.75 -21.29
C LYS A 144 17.86 0.66 -21.60
N GLN A 145 16.87 0.45 -20.73
CA GLN A 145 15.85 -0.58 -20.90
C GLN A 145 14.55 0.04 -21.39
N ASP A 146 13.66 -0.79 -21.96
CA ASP A 146 12.34 -0.32 -22.36
C ASP A 146 11.61 0.30 -21.15
N PRO A 147 11.14 1.57 -21.25
CA PRO A 147 10.35 2.22 -20.20
C PRO A 147 9.13 1.42 -19.75
N ASN A 148 8.60 0.56 -20.64
CA ASN A 148 7.47 -0.31 -20.34
C ASN A 148 7.79 -1.46 -19.37
N THR A 149 9.08 -1.71 -19.07
CA THR A 149 9.50 -2.64 -18.01
C THR A 149 9.33 -2.06 -16.60
N VAL A 150 8.85 -0.82 -16.48
CA VAL A 150 8.50 -0.16 -15.22
C VAL A 150 7.04 0.27 -15.25
N ALA A 151 6.22 -0.29 -14.37
CA ALA A 151 4.81 0.07 -14.26
C ALA A 151 4.48 0.68 -12.88
N PHE A 152 3.66 1.74 -12.87
CA PHE A 152 2.96 2.17 -11.67
C PHE A 152 1.68 1.33 -11.52
N ILE A 153 1.66 0.43 -10.56
CA ILE A 153 0.51 -0.40 -10.20
C ILE A 153 0.28 -0.20 -8.69
N PRO A 154 -0.78 0.50 -8.30
CA PRO A 154 -1.04 0.80 -6.90
C PRO A 154 -1.34 -0.46 -6.10
N THR A 155 -1.16 -0.40 -4.78
CA THR A 155 -1.53 -1.48 -3.87
C THR A 155 -3.02 -1.78 -3.98
N PRO A 156 -3.42 -3.04 -4.25
CA PRO A 156 -4.82 -3.43 -4.39
C PRO A 156 -5.55 -3.50 -3.06
N TYR A 157 -6.86 -3.26 -3.12
CA TYR A 157 -7.78 -3.42 -1.99
C TYR A 157 -9.00 -4.26 -2.39
N PRO A 158 -9.53 -5.11 -1.48
CA PRO A 158 -10.66 -6.01 -1.71
C PRO A 158 -12.00 -5.25 -1.65
N LEU A 159 -12.18 -4.25 -2.52
CA LEU A 159 -13.34 -3.34 -2.50
C LEU A 159 -14.64 -4.01 -2.93
N GLU A 160 -14.55 -5.07 -3.71
CA GLU A 160 -15.69 -5.86 -4.21
C GLU A 160 -15.98 -7.09 -3.31
N GLU A 161 -15.14 -7.36 -2.33
CA GLU A 161 -15.23 -8.57 -1.51
C GLU A 161 -16.09 -8.32 -0.28
N GLU A 162 -17.25 -8.99 -0.20
CA GLU A 162 -18.20 -8.83 0.89
C GLU A 162 -17.61 -8.96 2.31
N PRO A 163 -16.68 -9.90 2.59
CA PRO A 163 -16.08 -10.02 3.92
C PRO A 163 -15.28 -8.78 4.37
N TRP A 164 -14.95 -7.89 3.43
CA TRP A 164 -14.16 -6.67 3.66
C TRP A 164 -14.96 -5.37 3.50
N ASP A 165 -16.28 -5.45 3.31
CA ASP A 165 -17.16 -4.29 3.39
C ASP A 165 -17.61 -4.06 4.85
N PHE A 166 -17.06 -3.05 5.48
CA PHE A 166 -17.37 -2.64 6.85
C PHE A 166 -18.28 -1.40 6.91
N ALA A 167 -18.99 -1.13 5.83
CA ALA A 167 -19.85 0.05 5.72
C ALA A 167 -20.84 0.15 6.87
N ILE A 168 -20.94 1.34 7.46
CA ILE A 168 -22.06 1.74 8.32
C ILE A 168 -22.70 3.00 7.77
N PRO A 169 -24.00 3.22 7.99
CA PRO A 169 -24.67 4.41 7.50
C PRO A 169 -23.97 5.71 7.96
N PRO A 170 -23.76 6.70 7.06
CA PRO A 170 -23.05 7.93 7.40
C PRO A 170 -23.61 8.73 8.58
N ASN A 171 -24.90 8.58 8.86
CA ASN A 171 -25.57 9.21 10.02
C ASN A 171 -25.29 8.51 11.36
N GLN A 172 -24.72 7.31 11.33
CA GLN A 172 -24.29 6.56 12.52
C GLN A 172 -22.80 6.75 12.81
N GLN A 173 -22.05 7.33 11.90
CA GLN A 173 -20.64 7.67 12.11
C GLN A 173 -20.48 8.86 13.05
N SER A 174 -19.41 8.87 13.86
CA SER A 174 -19.11 9.97 14.78
C SER A 174 -17.59 10.12 15.00
N GLY A 175 -17.11 11.35 15.09
CA GLY A 175 -15.73 11.62 15.48
C GLY A 175 -14.70 11.52 14.36
N ILE A 176 -13.46 11.64 14.78
CA ILE A 176 -12.25 11.69 13.95
C ILE A 176 -11.35 10.51 14.34
N PHE A 177 -10.93 9.72 13.38
CA PHE A 177 -9.90 8.70 13.57
C PHE A 177 -8.54 9.22 13.13
N ILE A 178 -7.48 9.02 13.94
CA ILE A 178 -6.11 9.36 13.57
C ILE A 178 -5.48 8.17 12.86
N GLY A 179 -5.20 8.32 11.56
CA GLY A 179 -4.71 7.23 10.71
C GLY A 179 -3.27 6.85 10.97
N THR A 180 -2.40 7.78 11.40
CA THR A 180 -1.00 7.51 11.74
C THR A 180 -0.83 7.19 13.22
N ARG A 181 0.24 6.45 13.57
CA ARG A 181 0.50 6.02 14.94
C ARG A 181 1.99 6.00 15.32
N GLU A 182 2.86 6.30 14.36
CA GLU A 182 4.31 6.25 14.54
C GLU A 182 4.84 7.64 14.93
N TRP A 183 5.29 7.78 16.21
CA TRP A 183 5.88 9.02 16.70
C TRP A 183 7.29 9.27 16.18
N ASP A 184 8.05 8.20 15.98
CA ASP A 184 9.48 8.27 15.68
C ASP A 184 9.76 8.21 14.14
N VAL A 185 8.72 8.36 13.30
CA VAL A 185 8.82 8.49 11.84
C VAL A 185 8.41 9.90 11.42
N PRO A 186 9.37 10.84 11.25
CA PRO A 186 9.06 12.27 11.04
C PRO A 186 8.13 12.53 9.85
N SER A 187 8.27 11.78 8.76
CA SER A 187 7.45 11.94 7.55
C SER A 187 5.97 11.58 7.76
N ARG A 188 5.65 10.74 8.76
CA ARG A 188 4.26 10.43 9.14
C ARG A 188 3.54 11.62 9.76
N ASN A 189 4.30 12.59 10.29
CA ASN A 189 3.78 13.83 10.88
C ASN A 189 2.64 13.58 11.91
N HIS A 190 2.81 12.54 12.73
CA HIS A 190 1.79 12.10 13.70
C HIS A 190 1.43 13.19 14.71
N LEU A 191 2.44 13.89 15.25
CA LEU A 191 2.22 15.02 16.16
C LEU A 191 1.40 16.13 15.49
N GLY A 192 1.73 16.50 14.26
CA GLY A 192 0.98 17.52 13.50
C GLY A 192 -0.48 17.11 13.28
N ALA A 193 -0.73 15.83 12.97
CA ALA A 193 -2.10 15.30 12.81
C ALA A 193 -2.88 15.37 14.12
N LEU A 194 -2.26 15.05 15.27
CA LEU A 194 -2.90 15.15 16.60
C LEU A 194 -3.20 16.58 16.99
N LEU A 195 -2.28 17.54 16.76
CA LEU A 195 -2.49 18.96 17.04
C LEU A 195 -3.64 19.50 16.20
N LEU A 196 -3.68 19.18 14.90
CA LEU A 196 -4.78 19.57 14.01
C LEU A 196 -6.10 18.94 14.46
N ALA A 197 -6.10 17.65 14.84
CA ALA A 197 -7.28 16.96 15.34
C ALA A 197 -7.83 17.61 16.61
N ARG A 198 -6.96 18.07 17.53
CA ARG A 198 -7.37 18.80 18.73
C ARG A 198 -8.10 20.09 18.35
N GLU A 199 -7.52 20.89 17.45
CA GLU A 199 -8.16 22.12 16.99
C GLU A 199 -9.51 21.88 16.30
N ILE A 200 -9.63 20.80 15.52
CA ILE A 200 -10.88 20.42 14.86
C ILE A 200 -11.89 19.93 15.92
N CYS A 201 -11.45 19.16 16.91
CA CYS A 201 -12.27 18.71 18.04
C CYS A 201 -12.84 19.90 18.85
N GLU A 202 -12.02 20.89 19.16
CA GLU A 202 -12.44 22.12 19.85
C GLU A 202 -13.50 22.90 19.03
N ALA A 203 -13.34 22.97 17.71
CA ALA A 203 -14.25 23.69 16.83
C ALA A 203 -15.56 22.96 16.50
N SER A 204 -15.54 21.60 16.48
CA SER A 204 -16.66 20.79 16.06
C SER A 204 -17.38 20.07 17.21
N GLY A 205 -16.72 19.89 18.35
CA GLY A 205 -17.18 19.06 19.46
C GLY A 205 -17.08 17.55 19.21
N GLU A 206 -16.56 17.11 18.05
CA GLU A 206 -16.41 15.68 17.71
C GLU A 206 -15.28 15.04 18.50
N PRO A 207 -15.43 13.80 18.97
CA PRO A 207 -14.35 13.07 19.65
C PRO A 207 -13.26 12.64 18.68
N VAL A 208 -12.06 12.41 19.21
CA VAL A 208 -10.89 11.91 18.47
C VAL A 208 -10.51 10.54 19.00
N THR A 209 -10.27 9.60 18.10
CA THR A 209 -9.80 8.25 18.41
C THR A 209 -8.39 8.04 17.84
N VAL A 210 -7.48 7.49 18.65
CA VAL A 210 -6.10 7.21 18.28
C VAL A 210 -5.64 5.84 18.80
N PHE A 211 -4.80 5.15 18.02
CA PHE A 211 -4.08 3.98 18.48
C PHE A 211 -2.71 4.39 19.04
N ASN A 212 -2.46 4.10 20.30
CA ASN A 212 -1.17 4.28 20.95
C ASN A 212 -0.47 2.93 21.10
N LEU A 213 0.49 2.64 20.22
CA LEU A 213 1.28 1.41 20.27
C LEU A 213 2.64 1.60 20.98
N ASP A 214 2.97 2.83 21.40
CA ASP A 214 4.21 3.17 22.11
C ASP A 214 4.08 3.09 23.63
N GLY A 215 3.02 2.48 24.13
CA GLY A 215 2.76 2.25 25.53
C GLY A 215 2.81 3.55 26.36
N ARG A 216 3.49 3.51 27.52
CA ARG A 216 3.54 4.65 28.45
C ARG A 216 4.16 5.93 27.85
N LYS A 217 5.14 5.80 26.93
CA LYS A 217 5.79 6.95 26.27
C LYS A 217 4.78 7.70 25.39
N GLY A 218 4.04 6.97 24.57
CA GLY A 218 2.99 7.55 23.73
C GLY A 218 1.85 8.12 24.57
N GLY A 219 1.41 7.42 25.63
CA GLY A 219 0.36 7.88 26.54
C GLY A 219 0.68 9.24 27.16
N ARG A 220 1.90 9.44 27.72
CA ARG A 220 2.34 10.75 28.25
C ARG A 220 2.29 11.86 27.19
N ARG A 221 2.75 11.58 25.95
CA ARG A 221 2.67 12.57 24.85
C ARG A 221 1.25 12.94 24.53
N LEU A 222 0.31 12.00 24.55
CA LEU A 222 -1.12 12.25 24.33
C LEU A 222 -1.74 13.08 25.44
N GLU A 223 -1.38 12.84 26.70
CA GLU A 223 -1.81 13.65 27.87
C GLU A 223 -1.34 15.12 27.75
N GLU A 224 -0.08 15.33 27.31
CA GLU A 224 0.51 16.67 27.12
C GLU A 224 -0.20 17.48 26.03
N LEU A 225 -0.89 16.84 25.09
CA LEU A 225 -1.63 17.53 24.03
C LEU A 225 -2.91 18.20 24.53
N LYS A 226 -3.40 17.91 25.74
CA LYS A 226 -4.52 18.56 26.40
C LYS A 226 -5.79 18.66 25.52
N PHE A 227 -6.25 17.53 25.02
CA PHE A 227 -7.56 17.47 24.37
C PHE A 227 -8.68 17.88 25.34
N PRO A 228 -9.82 18.42 24.83
CA PRO A 228 -10.97 18.69 25.67
C PRO A 228 -11.38 17.46 26.50
N PRO A 229 -11.81 17.60 27.75
CA PRO A 229 -12.16 16.50 28.63
C PRO A 229 -13.16 15.53 27.98
N GLY A 230 -12.85 14.21 28.02
CA GLY A 230 -13.69 13.15 27.47
C GLY A 230 -13.74 13.09 25.93
N LYS A 231 -12.91 13.87 25.23
CA LYS A 231 -12.92 13.92 23.76
C LYS A 231 -11.82 13.08 23.10
N LEU A 232 -10.82 12.62 23.82
CA LEU A 232 -9.79 11.71 23.31
C LEU A 232 -10.05 10.27 23.77
N ARG A 233 -10.16 9.35 22.80
CA ARG A 233 -10.25 7.90 23.02
C ARG A 233 -8.95 7.26 22.57
N ILE A 234 -8.33 6.45 23.43
CA ILE A 234 -7.03 5.83 23.18
C ILE A 234 -7.19 4.32 23.18
N HIS A 235 -6.85 3.67 22.06
CA HIS A 235 -6.66 2.23 21.97
C HIS A 235 -5.19 1.91 22.23
N GLU A 236 -4.90 1.15 23.29
CA GLU A 236 -3.52 0.84 23.71
C GLU A 236 -3.00 -0.50 23.21
N LYS A 237 -3.82 -1.24 22.48
CA LYS A 237 -3.49 -2.57 21.97
C LYS A 237 -3.66 -2.63 20.46
N ARG A 238 -2.79 -3.44 19.83
CA ARG A 238 -3.00 -3.82 18.44
C ARG A 238 -4.23 -4.72 18.37
N GLU A 239 -5.11 -4.44 17.43
CA GLU A 239 -6.29 -5.25 17.15
C GLU A 239 -6.06 -6.11 15.91
N PRO A 240 -6.80 -7.22 15.72
CA PRO A 240 -6.90 -7.91 14.45
C PRO A 240 -7.30 -6.92 13.35
N TYR A 241 -6.78 -7.10 12.13
CA TYR A 241 -6.94 -6.11 11.06
C TYR A 241 -8.42 -5.80 10.76
N ALA A 242 -9.28 -6.83 10.71
CA ALA A 242 -10.71 -6.62 10.49
C ALA A 242 -11.37 -5.77 11.59
N ASP A 243 -10.98 -5.95 12.86
CA ASP A 243 -11.52 -5.17 13.98
C ASP A 243 -11.02 -3.72 13.93
N TYR A 244 -9.77 -3.52 13.54
CA TYR A 244 -9.19 -2.20 13.29
C TYR A 244 -9.96 -1.45 12.18
N VAL A 245 -10.31 -2.10 11.06
CA VAL A 245 -11.09 -1.46 9.99
C VAL A 245 -12.54 -1.20 10.44
N ARG A 246 -13.14 -2.10 11.23
CA ARG A 246 -14.46 -1.85 11.85
C ARG A 246 -14.43 -0.64 12.78
N GLU A 247 -13.32 -0.43 13.50
CA GLU A 247 -13.18 0.79 14.31
C GLU A 247 -13.12 2.04 13.43
N ILE A 248 -12.33 2.02 12.34
CA ILE A 248 -12.29 3.11 11.36
C ILE A 248 -13.70 3.45 10.84
N ALA A 249 -14.48 2.45 10.48
CA ALA A 249 -15.83 2.61 9.92
C ALA A 249 -16.81 3.40 10.82
N LYS A 250 -16.59 3.41 12.14
CA LYS A 250 -17.42 4.17 13.09
C LYS A 250 -17.20 5.69 13.04
N HIS A 251 -16.13 6.14 12.32
CA HIS A 251 -15.74 7.53 12.33
C HIS A 251 -16.19 8.27 11.06
N LYS A 252 -16.46 9.57 11.20
CA LYS A 252 -16.85 10.45 10.10
C LYS A 252 -15.70 10.68 9.12
N ILE A 253 -14.50 10.85 9.67
CA ILE A 253 -13.27 11.04 8.88
C ILE A 253 -12.09 10.29 9.50
N VAL A 254 -11.15 9.92 8.65
CA VAL A 254 -9.78 9.55 9.00
C VAL A 254 -8.90 10.76 8.72
N LEU A 255 -8.14 11.22 9.70
CA LEU A 255 -7.23 12.36 9.56
C LEU A 255 -5.77 11.87 9.62
N GLN A 256 -4.97 12.30 8.67
CA GLN A 256 -3.53 12.09 8.66
C GLN A 256 -2.78 13.23 7.96
N LEU A 257 -1.51 13.41 8.27
CA LEU A 257 -0.67 14.40 7.64
C LEU A 257 0.65 13.83 7.10
N ASP A 258 0.66 12.55 6.74
CA ASP A 258 1.83 11.90 6.12
C ASP A 258 2.21 12.60 4.81
N ARG A 259 3.51 12.89 4.65
CA ARG A 259 4.09 13.54 3.46
C ARG A 259 5.25 12.74 2.88
N SER A 260 5.22 11.44 3.03
CA SER A 260 6.30 10.55 2.57
C SER A 260 6.04 9.89 1.23
N ARG A 261 4.99 10.26 0.51
CA ARG A 261 4.64 9.65 -0.79
C ARG A 261 4.59 8.12 -0.72
N VAL A 262 3.89 7.62 0.31
CA VAL A 262 3.69 6.19 0.54
C VAL A 262 2.64 5.59 -0.41
N PRO A 263 2.50 4.27 -0.48
CA PRO A 263 1.37 3.64 -1.17
C PRO A 263 0.00 4.11 -0.66
N GLY A 264 -0.16 4.36 0.65
CA GLY A 264 -1.38 4.96 1.22
C GLY A 264 -2.27 3.98 1.98
N GLN A 265 -1.68 3.10 2.83
CA GLN A 265 -2.45 2.11 3.59
C GLN A 265 -3.61 2.73 4.38
N VAL A 266 -3.38 3.85 5.07
CA VAL A 266 -4.41 4.53 5.86
C VAL A 266 -5.62 4.92 5.02
N ALA A 267 -5.40 5.40 3.80
CA ALA A 267 -6.48 5.72 2.87
C ALA A 267 -7.19 4.46 2.35
N GLY A 268 -6.43 3.39 2.09
CA GLY A 268 -7.01 2.10 1.73
C GLY A 268 -7.90 1.51 2.83
N ASP A 269 -7.45 1.60 4.09
CA ASP A 269 -8.24 1.17 5.25
C ASP A 269 -9.54 2.02 5.39
N ALA A 270 -9.44 3.34 5.09
CA ALA A 270 -10.60 4.23 5.08
C ALA A 270 -11.60 3.87 3.96
N LEU A 271 -11.13 3.37 2.79
CA LEU A 271 -12.02 2.86 1.74
C LEU A 271 -12.82 1.65 2.21
N LEU A 272 -12.19 0.67 2.87
CA LEU A 272 -12.88 -0.50 3.42
C LEU A 272 -13.90 -0.11 4.52
N GLY A 273 -13.56 0.91 5.32
CA GLY A 273 -14.46 1.45 6.34
C GLY A 273 -15.54 2.41 5.80
N ARG A 274 -15.60 2.67 4.49
CA ARG A 274 -16.49 3.66 3.88
C ARG A 274 -16.41 5.02 4.59
N THR A 275 -15.19 5.48 4.88
CA THR A 275 -14.88 6.71 5.61
C THR A 275 -14.02 7.62 4.76
N ILE A 276 -14.18 8.95 4.90
CA ILE A 276 -13.36 9.92 4.16
C ILE A 276 -11.98 10.05 4.79
N CYS A 277 -10.92 9.86 3.99
CA CYS A 277 -9.56 10.16 4.42
C CYS A 277 -9.22 11.61 4.05
N VAL A 278 -8.88 12.42 5.06
CA VAL A 278 -8.46 13.82 4.92
C VAL A 278 -6.96 13.94 5.20
N GLY A 279 -6.24 14.56 4.28
CA GLY A 279 -4.79 14.73 4.36
C GLY A 279 -4.03 13.54 3.78
N GLY A 280 -2.71 13.49 4.05
CA GLY A 280 -1.82 12.53 3.40
C GLY A 280 -1.55 12.84 1.92
N ASP A 281 -0.43 12.37 1.39
CA ASP A 281 -0.04 12.56 -0.01
C ASP A 281 0.34 11.24 -0.70
N GLY A 282 -0.07 10.11 -0.15
CA GLY A 282 0.15 8.79 -0.69
C GLY A 282 -0.56 8.56 -2.03
N ALA A 283 -0.25 7.45 -2.68
CA ALA A 283 -0.82 7.13 -3.98
C ALA A 283 -2.34 6.90 -3.90
N ILE A 284 -2.82 6.19 -2.88
CA ILE A 284 -4.25 5.90 -2.69
C ILE A 284 -5.02 7.18 -2.37
N GLU A 285 -4.49 8.07 -1.52
CA GLU A 285 -5.07 9.37 -1.22
C GLU A 285 -5.28 10.19 -2.50
N ARG A 286 -4.29 10.24 -3.37
CA ARG A 286 -4.35 10.98 -4.64
C ARG A 286 -5.30 10.34 -5.65
N ILE A 287 -5.46 9.02 -5.63
CA ILE A 287 -6.38 8.29 -6.52
C ILE A 287 -7.82 8.42 -6.03
N ALA A 288 -8.09 8.00 -4.81
CA ALA A 288 -9.46 7.86 -4.29
C ALA A 288 -9.98 9.14 -3.63
N PHE A 289 -9.12 9.84 -2.90
CA PHE A 289 -9.47 11.01 -2.08
C PHE A 289 -8.87 12.31 -2.61
N ALA A 290 -8.76 12.49 -3.93
CA ALA A 290 -8.08 13.62 -4.56
C ALA A 290 -8.58 15.00 -4.06
N ASN A 291 -9.87 15.12 -3.74
CA ASN A 291 -10.46 16.34 -3.20
C ASN A 291 -10.12 16.58 -1.72
N PHE A 292 -9.58 15.58 -1.02
CA PHE A 292 -9.34 15.59 0.43
C PHE A 292 -7.87 15.35 0.79
N CYS A 293 -7.03 14.89 -0.16
CA CYS A 293 -5.62 14.61 0.09
C CYS A 293 -4.81 15.85 0.46
N GLY A 294 -3.63 15.63 1.06
CA GLY A 294 -2.74 16.70 1.51
C GLY A 294 -1.86 17.31 0.43
N GLU A 295 -1.85 16.76 -0.79
CA GLU A 295 -1.01 17.26 -1.87
C GLU A 295 -1.39 18.69 -2.27
N GLY A 296 -0.40 19.58 -2.21
CA GLY A 296 -0.60 21.01 -2.53
C GLY A 296 -1.46 21.80 -1.54
N ARG A 297 -1.85 21.23 -0.40
CA ARG A 297 -2.72 21.87 0.59
C ARG A 297 -1.99 22.23 1.87
N THR A 298 -2.33 23.37 2.43
CA THR A 298 -1.91 23.79 3.76
C THR A 298 -2.73 23.08 4.84
N THR A 299 -2.21 23.06 6.08
CA THR A 299 -2.93 22.53 7.25
C THR A 299 -4.25 23.28 7.49
N ALA A 300 -4.29 24.59 7.26
CA ALA A 300 -5.52 25.39 7.38
C ALA A 300 -6.60 24.97 6.37
N GLN A 301 -6.23 24.69 5.12
CA GLN A 301 -7.16 24.17 4.12
C GLN A 301 -7.68 22.78 4.49
N LEU A 302 -6.81 21.89 4.98
CA LEU A 302 -7.21 20.57 5.46
C LEU A 302 -8.15 20.65 6.67
N LYS A 303 -7.94 21.62 7.58
CA LYS A 303 -8.85 21.91 8.70
C LYS A 303 -10.25 22.29 8.19
N THR A 304 -10.32 23.19 7.21
CA THR A 304 -11.59 23.60 6.61
C THR A 304 -12.33 22.43 5.99
N ILE A 305 -11.64 21.61 5.20
CA ILE A 305 -12.18 20.38 4.57
C ILE A 305 -12.70 19.41 5.65
N ALA A 306 -11.91 19.15 6.68
CA ALA A 306 -12.30 18.26 7.76
C ALA A 306 -13.57 18.75 8.49
N LEU A 307 -13.63 20.03 8.81
CA LEU A 307 -14.80 20.65 9.47
C LEU A 307 -16.06 20.57 8.60
N ASP A 308 -15.94 20.75 7.29
CA ASP A 308 -17.06 20.59 6.37
C ASP A 308 -17.56 19.14 6.35
N MET A 309 -16.67 18.17 6.20
CA MET A 309 -17.01 16.74 6.20
C MET A 309 -17.62 16.28 7.53
N LEU A 310 -17.22 16.87 8.66
CA LEU A 310 -17.80 16.56 9.97
C LEU A 310 -19.23 17.10 10.12
N LYS A 311 -19.52 18.28 9.57
CA LYS A 311 -20.82 18.97 9.71
C LYS A 311 -21.83 18.52 8.68
N ASN A 312 -21.42 18.29 7.44
CA ASN A 312 -22.31 18.08 6.30
C ASN A 312 -22.41 16.58 5.96
N THR A 313 -23.41 15.90 6.53
CA THR A 313 -23.62 14.45 6.29
C THR A 313 -23.93 14.14 4.82
N ALA A 314 -24.67 15.02 4.12
CA ALA A 314 -24.99 14.78 2.70
C ALA A 314 -23.74 14.92 1.82
N ALA A 315 -22.93 15.96 2.03
CA ALA A 315 -21.66 16.12 1.31
C ALA A 315 -20.72 14.94 1.58
N ARG A 316 -20.62 14.48 2.84
CA ARG A 316 -19.81 13.30 3.21
C ARG A 316 -20.30 12.04 2.52
N ALA A 317 -21.61 11.79 2.48
CA ALA A 317 -22.16 10.61 1.78
C ALA A 317 -21.83 10.63 0.29
N THR A 318 -21.98 11.77 -0.39
CA THR A 318 -21.57 11.95 -1.79
C THR A 318 -20.07 11.70 -1.97
N ALA A 319 -19.24 12.29 -1.11
CA ALA A 319 -17.79 12.13 -1.16
C ALA A 319 -17.35 10.66 -0.98
N ILE A 320 -18.01 9.88 -0.10
CA ILE A 320 -17.77 8.45 0.06
C ILE A 320 -18.04 7.72 -1.26
N VAL A 321 -19.19 7.95 -1.89
CA VAL A 321 -19.55 7.31 -3.16
C VAL A 321 -18.53 7.63 -4.26
N GLU A 322 -18.14 8.89 -4.40
CA GLU A 322 -17.12 9.32 -5.37
C GLU A 322 -15.77 8.66 -5.12
N SER A 323 -15.34 8.58 -3.85
CA SER A 323 -14.08 7.94 -3.49
C SER A 323 -14.07 6.45 -3.79
N GLN A 324 -15.19 5.75 -3.53
CA GLN A 324 -15.36 4.34 -3.87
C GLN A 324 -15.32 4.13 -5.39
N TRP A 325 -16.00 4.96 -6.16
CA TRP A 325 -16.00 4.87 -7.62
C TRP A 325 -14.59 5.03 -8.19
N ARG A 326 -13.85 6.09 -7.78
CA ARG A 326 -12.45 6.31 -8.21
C ARG A 326 -11.54 5.16 -7.80
N ALA A 327 -11.75 4.61 -6.60
CA ALA A 327 -10.98 3.48 -6.09
C ALA A 327 -11.23 2.20 -6.91
N ALA A 328 -12.50 1.89 -7.24
CA ALA A 328 -12.88 0.70 -7.97
C ALA A 328 -12.18 0.61 -9.34
N GLU A 329 -12.02 1.72 -10.06
CA GLU A 329 -11.37 1.76 -11.37
C GLU A 329 -9.86 1.42 -11.33
N ARG A 330 -9.17 1.64 -10.20
CA ARG A 330 -7.71 1.57 -10.15
C ARG A 330 -7.15 0.71 -9.03
N LEU A 331 -7.87 0.55 -7.92
CA LEU A 331 -7.41 -0.09 -6.69
C LEU A 331 -8.11 -1.41 -6.41
N SER A 332 -9.25 -1.69 -7.06
CA SER A 332 -9.96 -2.93 -6.87
C SER A 332 -9.11 -4.14 -7.28
N PHE A 333 -9.39 -5.30 -6.70
CA PHE A 333 -8.70 -6.53 -7.03
C PHE A 333 -8.77 -6.84 -8.51
N GLN A 334 -9.94 -6.66 -9.13
CA GLN A 334 -10.12 -6.86 -10.57
C GLN A 334 -9.25 -5.91 -11.39
N ALA A 335 -9.23 -4.62 -11.06
CA ALA A 335 -8.48 -3.62 -11.80
C ALA A 335 -6.96 -3.86 -11.70
N VAL A 336 -6.45 -4.16 -10.51
CA VAL A 336 -5.02 -4.39 -10.29
C VAL A 336 -4.58 -5.74 -10.88
N ARG A 337 -5.38 -6.80 -10.75
CA ARG A 337 -5.11 -8.09 -11.41
C ARG A 337 -4.89 -7.92 -12.91
N ARG A 338 -5.78 -7.18 -13.59
CA ARG A 338 -5.64 -6.89 -15.03
C ARG A 338 -4.34 -6.15 -15.34
N GLN A 339 -3.99 -5.12 -14.56
CA GLN A 339 -2.75 -4.38 -14.75
C GLN A 339 -1.51 -5.28 -14.58
N LEU A 340 -1.50 -6.15 -13.55
CA LEU A 340 -0.42 -7.11 -13.30
C LEU A 340 -0.30 -8.13 -14.44
N ALA A 341 -1.41 -8.73 -14.87
CA ALA A 341 -1.40 -9.71 -15.96
C ALA A 341 -0.83 -9.12 -17.26
N LEU A 342 -1.27 -7.92 -17.65
CA LEU A 342 -0.75 -7.21 -18.82
C LEU A 342 0.73 -6.87 -18.68
N PHE A 343 1.15 -6.41 -17.50
CA PHE A 343 2.54 -6.08 -17.23
C PHE A 343 3.44 -7.30 -17.31
N PHE A 344 3.10 -8.39 -16.60
CA PHE A 344 3.91 -9.61 -16.59
C PHE A 344 3.94 -10.30 -17.96
N LYS A 345 2.85 -10.28 -18.73
CA LYS A 345 2.83 -10.76 -20.11
C LYS A 345 3.86 -10.01 -20.97
N ARG A 346 3.92 -8.70 -20.86
CA ARG A 346 4.88 -7.86 -21.61
C ARG A 346 6.32 -8.22 -21.28
N ILE A 347 6.72 -8.20 -20.01
CA ILE A 347 8.11 -8.45 -19.60
C ILE A 347 8.54 -9.90 -19.84
N SER A 348 7.61 -10.87 -19.93
CA SER A 348 7.92 -12.26 -20.29
C SER A 348 8.20 -12.40 -21.78
N THR A 349 7.52 -11.65 -22.65
CA THR A 349 7.68 -11.73 -24.12
C THR A 349 9.02 -11.12 -24.55
N GLU A 350 9.46 -10.03 -23.91
CA GLU A 350 10.76 -9.41 -24.19
C GLU A 350 11.96 -10.33 -23.91
N GLN A 351 11.84 -11.25 -22.94
CA GLN A 351 12.89 -12.25 -22.67
C GLN A 351 13.11 -13.23 -23.83
N ILE A 352 12.05 -13.55 -24.59
CA ILE A 352 12.11 -14.49 -25.71
C ILE A 352 12.83 -13.84 -26.91
N GLU A 353 12.69 -12.54 -27.11
CA GLU A 353 13.32 -11.82 -28.24
C GLU A 353 14.82 -11.54 -28.02
N ILE A 354 15.30 -11.52 -26.77
CA ILE A 354 16.70 -11.20 -26.42
C ILE A 354 17.60 -12.45 -26.42
N GLN A 355 17.07 -13.67 -26.48
CA GLN A 355 17.89 -14.86 -26.64
C GLN A 355 18.39 -14.91 -28.10
N PRO A 356 19.71 -14.63 -28.36
CA PRO A 356 20.25 -14.77 -29.70
C PRO A 356 20.15 -16.25 -30.08
N THR A 357 19.47 -16.51 -31.20
CA THR A 357 19.59 -17.78 -31.90
C THR A 357 21.08 -18.03 -32.13
N LEU A 358 21.69 -18.91 -31.31
CA LEU A 358 23.04 -19.41 -31.59
C LEU A 358 23.02 -20.00 -32.98
N PRO A 359 23.84 -19.50 -33.92
CA PRO A 359 23.94 -20.13 -35.22
C PRO A 359 24.47 -21.53 -35.00
N SER A 360 23.73 -22.52 -35.49
CA SER A 360 24.17 -23.90 -35.59
C SER A 360 25.40 -23.95 -36.53
N ILE A 361 26.58 -23.78 -35.96
CA ILE A 361 27.83 -24.14 -36.66
C ILE A 361 28.14 -25.56 -36.20
N LEU A 362 27.58 -26.50 -36.92
CA LEU A 362 28.09 -27.84 -37.04
C LEU A 362 28.03 -28.24 -38.52
N LYS A 363 29.18 -28.08 -39.18
CA LYS A 363 29.70 -29.10 -40.08
C LYS A 363 31.19 -28.87 -40.32
#